data_42b198cde0d0bd969d15c9448219a14d
#
_entry.id   42b198cde0d0bd969d15c9448219a14d
#
_cell.length_a   1.000
_cell.length_b   1.000
_cell.length_c   1.000
_cell.angle_alpha   90.00
_cell.angle_beta   90.00
_cell.angle_gamma   90.00
#
_symmetry.space_group_name_H-M   'P 1'
#
loop_
_entity.id
_entity.type
_entity.pdbx_description
1 polymer ?
#
loop_
_entity_poly.entity_id
_entity_poly.type
_entity_poly.pdbx_seq_one_letter_code
_entity_poly.pdbx_strand_id
1 'polypeptide(L)'
;MPPSLRKPAVIAAFLLASVMLSMNTADQGTPRNPPAASEHKSVVIPPLPQTAPPAEPGPFGYENVQQLARERAAKEYRPGTQNLPASLANLTYDQYRDIRFRPASALWRGQALFEVQFFHRGYRVRQRVNVFEVTPEGAGLIEYSPRLFTFGHLTKTPKLSTEVGFAGFRVHYPLQTPGYKDELLVFLGASYFRVLGRNQHYGASARGLAIDTAEQSGEEFPTFTDFWLVRPQPNDRSLTIYALLDSKSVTGAYQFEVRPGEVTQVEVHCDLYPRRNIAKLGVAPLTSMYLYGEDGTGRHFDDFRPQVHDSDGLMNETGHGQWIWRPLANPRDLRVNRFVDENPRGFGLVQRDRNFADYEDVESQYQSRPSYWVQPLGNWGKGGVELVEIPSDEEIHDNMVAYWVPEQPVVAGKPLSFGYLLSAFAENPRWPPGGRVVTARSGNPAVGDNKGRFGPGARRMLIEFAGGELEGMDGNQPVKAELSADNGQIDALTVQRVPQTGSWRIAFVVTPRAKKPVVDLRCYLTLYGEVLTETWVYQWTP
;
A
#
# COMPACT_ATOMS: atom_id res chain seq x y z
N MET A 1 27.20 22.47 20.69
CA MET A 1 26.59 21.17 20.36
C MET A 1 25.11 21.39 20.19
N PRO A 2 24.49 21.22 19.01
CA PRO A 2 23.05 21.28 18.86
C PRO A 2 22.43 19.99 19.39
N PRO A 3 21.19 20.03 19.92
CA PRO A 3 20.54 18.87 20.49
C PRO A 3 20.21 17.86 19.37
N SER A 4 20.53 16.59 19.64
CA SER A 4 20.20 15.47 18.77
C SER A 4 18.68 15.42 18.57
N LEU A 5 18.22 15.61 17.34
CA LEU A 5 16.84 15.38 16.92
C LEU A 5 16.49 13.92 17.23
N ARG A 6 15.60 13.72 18.20
CA ARG A 6 14.99 12.41 18.45
C ARG A 6 14.26 12.01 17.17
N LYS A 7 14.65 10.90 16.57
CA LYS A 7 13.93 10.29 15.44
C LYS A 7 12.47 10.08 15.87
N PRO A 8 11.48 10.58 15.13
CA PRO A 8 10.09 10.45 15.52
C PRO A 8 9.62 8.99 15.49
N ALA A 9 8.56 8.69 16.22
CA ALA A 9 7.96 7.35 16.39
C ALA A 9 7.50 6.63 15.11
N VAL A 10 7.65 7.26 13.95
CA VAL A 10 7.43 6.71 12.61
C VAL A 10 8.18 5.38 12.37
N ILE A 11 9.30 5.15 13.08
CA ILE A 11 10.13 3.94 12.96
C ILE A 11 9.39 2.64 13.35
N ALA A 12 8.38 2.69 14.22
CA ALA A 12 7.71 1.49 14.69
C ALA A 12 6.78 0.84 13.64
N ALA A 13 6.18 1.63 12.73
CA ALA A 13 5.30 1.12 11.68
C ALA A 13 6.07 0.51 10.51
N PHE A 14 7.22 1.09 10.15
CA PHE A 14 8.09 0.57 9.09
C PHE A 14 8.53 -0.89 9.33
N LEU A 15 8.75 -1.26 10.58
CA LEU A 15 9.21 -2.59 10.96
C LEU A 15 8.14 -3.68 10.84
N LEU A 16 6.84 -3.33 10.83
CA LEU A 16 5.75 -4.30 10.64
C LEU A 16 5.54 -4.65 9.15
N ALA A 17 5.69 -3.68 8.26
CA ALA A 17 5.62 -3.90 6.82
C ALA A 17 6.78 -4.80 6.33
N SER A 18 7.98 -4.62 6.88
CA SER A 18 9.17 -5.44 6.59
C SER A 18 9.01 -6.92 6.96
N VAL A 19 8.29 -7.21 8.06
CA VAL A 19 8.01 -8.61 8.45
C VAL A 19 7.18 -9.32 7.39
N MET A 20 6.32 -8.59 6.67
CA MET A 20 5.51 -9.18 5.60
C MET A 20 6.28 -9.40 4.30
N LEU A 21 7.17 -8.47 3.92
CA LEU A 21 7.93 -8.54 2.68
C LEU A 21 8.77 -9.82 2.60
N SER A 22 9.42 -10.17 3.71
CA SER A 22 10.29 -11.34 3.81
C SER A 22 9.56 -12.65 4.09
N MET A 23 8.25 -12.64 4.42
CA MET A 23 7.45 -13.85 4.53
C MET A 23 7.10 -14.46 3.16
N ASN A 24 7.09 -13.66 2.10
CA ASN A 24 6.66 -14.07 0.76
C ASN A 24 7.72 -14.83 -0.04
N THR A 25 9.00 -14.55 0.17
CA THR A 25 10.09 -15.13 -0.64
C THR A 25 10.39 -16.62 -0.35
N ALA A 26 9.82 -17.21 0.70
CA ALA A 26 10.14 -18.57 1.10
C ALA A 26 9.11 -19.65 0.72
N ASP A 27 7.94 -19.29 0.18
CA ASP A 27 6.86 -20.25 -0.08
C ASP A 27 6.55 -20.47 -1.58
N GLN A 28 7.33 -19.89 -2.47
CA GLN A 28 7.29 -20.18 -3.91
C GLN A 28 8.23 -21.35 -4.23
N GLY A 29 7.82 -22.55 -3.77
CA GLY A 29 8.46 -23.79 -4.19
C GLY A 29 8.32 -23.98 -5.69
N THR A 30 9.43 -24.06 -6.40
CA THR A 30 9.50 -24.59 -7.77
C THR A 30 8.67 -25.87 -7.86
N PRO A 31 7.93 -26.11 -8.96
CA PRO A 31 7.19 -27.35 -9.15
C PRO A 31 8.18 -28.51 -9.23
N ARG A 32 8.34 -29.22 -8.12
CA ARG A 32 9.01 -30.52 -8.12
C ARG A 32 8.02 -31.57 -8.58
N ASN A 33 8.41 -32.32 -9.60
CA ASN A 33 7.72 -33.55 -10.02
C ASN A 33 7.44 -34.44 -8.79
N PRO A 34 6.25 -35.04 -8.70
CA PRO A 34 5.90 -35.89 -7.56
C PRO A 34 6.80 -37.14 -7.54
N PRO A 35 7.42 -37.46 -6.40
CA PRO A 35 7.98 -38.78 -6.19
C PRO A 35 6.84 -39.79 -6.05
N ALA A 36 7.09 -41.02 -6.54
CA ALA A 36 6.17 -42.12 -6.53
C ALA A 36 5.58 -42.38 -5.14
N ALA A 37 4.31 -42.77 -5.13
CA ALA A 37 3.49 -43.04 -3.96
C ALA A 37 4.17 -43.98 -2.97
N SER A 38 4.47 -43.48 -1.77
CA SER A 38 4.63 -44.29 -0.57
C SER A 38 3.35 -44.14 0.26
N GLU A 39 2.76 -45.26 0.63
CA GLU A 39 1.57 -45.31 1.47
C GLU A 39 1.85 -44.65 2.83
N HIS A 40 1.40 -43.41 3.01
CA HIS A 40 1.33 -42.79 4.32
C HIS A 40 -0.11 -42.94 4.85
N LYS A 41 -0.23 -43.68 5.96
CA LYS A 41 -1.46 -43.73 6.76
C LYS A 41 -1.93 -42.33 7.04
N SER A 42 -3.09 -41.95 6.47
CA SER A 42 -3.76 -40.69 6.72
C SER A 42 -4.10 -40.57 8.20
N VAL A 43 -3.40 -39.69 8.91
CA VAL A 43 -3.84 -39.23 10.22
C VAL A 43 -5.02 -38.30 9.95
N VAL A 44 -6.23 -38.77 10.18
CA VAL A 44 -7.45 -37.97 10.16
C VAL A 44 -7.35 -36.99 11.34
N ILE A 45 -7.00 -35.74 11.04
CA ILE A 45 -7.11 -34.65 12.02
C ILE A 45 -8.60 -34.33 12.09
N PRO A 46 -9.25 -34.37 13.27
CA PRO A 46 -10.65 -34.03 13.39
C PRO A 46 -10.86 -32.57 12.97
N PRO A 47 -12.02 -32.24 12.35
CA PRO A 47 -12.38 -30.87 12.06
C PRO A 47 -12.30 -30.01 13.32
N LEU A 48 -12.02 -28.72 13.14
CA LEU A 48 -11.99 -27.73 14.24
C LEU A 48 -13.23 -27.92 15.12
N PRO A 49 -13.09 -27.99 16.46
CA PRO A 49 -14.25 -28.05 17.34
C PRO A 49 -15.08 -26.77 17.16
N GLN A 50 -16.28 -26.93 16.66
CA GLN A 50 -17.31 -25.89 16.60
C GLN A 50 -17.94 -25.79 17.99
N THR A 51 -17.39 -24.97 18.87
CA THR A 51 -18.09 -24.56 20.07
C THR A 51 -18.45 -23.09 19.92
N ALA A 52 -19.64 -22.83 19.41
CA ALA A 52 -20.23 -21.51 19.47
C ALA A 52 -20.67 -21.24 20.92
N PRO A 53 -20.38 -20.03 21.49
CA PRO A 53 -21.17 -19.56 22.62
C PRO A 53 -22.62 -19.34 22.14
N PRO A 54 -23.63 -19.47 23.00
CA PRO A 54 -25.00 -19.23 22.62
C PRO A 54 -25.18 -17.74 22.29
N ALA A 55 -25.11 -17.41 21.01
CA ALA A 55 -25.58 -16.15 20.50
C ALA A 55 -27.09 -16.26 20.29
N GLU A 56 -27.86 -15.26 20.68
CA GLU A 56 -29.25 -15.18 20.25
C GLU A 56 -29.30 -15.26 18.73
N PRO A 57 -30.14 -16.13 18.14
CA PRO A 57 -30.12 -16.40 16.72
C PRO A 57 -30.66 -15.20 15.95
N GLY A 58 -29.77 -14.45 15.34
CA GLY A 58 -30.07 -13.37 14.41
C GLY A 58 -28.97 -13.22 13.38
N PRO A 59 -29.27 -12.77 12.15
CA PRO A 59 -28.26 -12.56 11.14
C PRO A 59 -27.29 -11.48 11.62
N PHE A 60 -25.97 -11.78 11.66
CA PHE A 60 -24.93 -10.81 11.96
C PHE A 60 -24.54 -10.08 10.67
N GLY A 61 -24.49 -8.76 10.72
CA GLY A 61 -24.14 -7.93 9.56
C GLY A 61 -23.33 -6.68 9.92
N TYR A 62 -23.12 -5.83 8.94
CA TYR A 62 -22.33 -4.60 9.10
C TYR A 62 -22.90 -3.66 10.18
N GLU A 63 -24.24 -3.60 10.31
CA GLU A 63 -24.92 -2.79 11.33
C GLU A 63 -24.53 -3.17 12.76
N ASN A 64 -24.30 -4.46 13.01
CA ASN A 64 -23.81 -4.93 14.30
C ASN A 64 -22.41 -4.40 14.60
N VAL A 65 -21.52 -4.35 13.59
CA VAL A 65 -20.18 -3.80 13.73
C VAL A 65 -20.22 -2.28 13.96
N GLN A 66 -21.12 -1.57 13.26
CA GLN A 66 -21.36 -0.15 13.49
C GLN A 66 -21.81 0.12 14.93
N GLN A 67 -22.72 -0.71 15.46
CA GLN A 67 -23.16 -0.61 16.84
C GLN A 67 -22.00 -0.84 17.81
N LEU A 68 -21.22 -1.91 17.63
CA LEU A 68 -20.04 -2.21 18.43
C LEU A 68 -19.01 -1.06 18.41
N ALA A 69 -18.79 -0.44 17.24
CA ALA A 69 -17.90 0.71 17.11
C ALA A 69 -18.41 1.93 17.90
N ARG A 70 -19.72 2.24 17.83
CA ARG A 70 -20.36 3.32 18.61
C ARG A 70 -20.22 3.07 20.10
N GLU A 71 -20.55 1.87 20.57
CA GLU A 71 -20.45 1.48 21.98
C GLU A 71 -19.00 1.54 22.48
N ARG A 72 -18.04 1.17 21.63
CA ARG A 72 -16.61 1.24 21.95
C ARG A 72 -16.12 2.70 21.99
N ALA A 73 -16.61 3.55 21.09
CA ALA A 73 -16.31 4.98 21.08
C ALA A 73 -16.77 5.70 22.37
N ALA A 74 -17.90 5.26 22.95
CA ALA A 74 -18.43 5.81 24.19
C ALA A 74 -17.61 5.42 25.45
N LYS A 75 -16.67 4.47 25.31
CA LYS A 75 -15.81 4.00 26.41
C LYS A 75 -14.40 4.56 26.26
N GLU A 76 -13.71 4.69 27.39
CA GLU A 76 -12.29 5.03 27.39
C GLU A 76 -11.49 3.97 26.61
N TYR A 77 -10.53 4.45 25.80
CA TYR A 77 -9.66 3.56 25.05
C TYR A 77 -8.80 2.70 25.98
N ARG A 78 -8.81 1.42 25.72
CA ARG A 78 -7.92 0.46 26.40
C ARG A 78 -7.10 -0.26 25.33
N PRO A 79 -5.76 -0.17 25.37
CA PRO A 79 -4.91 -0.87 24.44
C PRO A 79 -5.20 -2.36 24.45
N GLY A 80 -5.25 -2.97 23.28
CA GLY A 80 -5.40 -4.42 23.14
C GLY A 80 -4.28 -5.18 23.84
N THR A 81 -4.57 -6.39 24.27
CA THR A 81 -3.61 -7.24 25.00
C THR A 81 -2.41 -7.56 24.10
N GLN A 82 -1.25 -7.04 24.48
CA GLN A 82 0.04 -7.36 23.85
C GLN A 82 0.84 -8.40 24.65
N ASN A 83 0.28 -8.90 25.75
CA ASN A 83 0.94 -9.88 26.59
C ASN A 83 1.16 -11.18 25.82
N LEU A 84 2.42 -11.57 25.71
CA LEU A 84 2.87 -12.82 25.14
C LEU A 84 3.80 -13.52 26.11
N PRO A 85 3.78 -14.87 26.17
CA PRO A 85 4.83 -15.61 26.84
C PRO A 85 6.20 -15.19 26.31
N ALA A 86 7.20 -15.13 27.20
CA ALA A 86 8.56 -14.74 26.82
C ALA A 86 9.14 -15.62 25.69
N SER A 87 8.72 -16.88 25.62
CA SER A 87 9.08 -17.84 24.57
C SER A 87 8.59 -17.43 23.17
N LEU A 88 7.56 -16.58 23.08
CA LEU A 88 7.05 -16.01 21.82
C LEU A 88 7.51 -14.57 21.61
N ALA A 89 7.56 -13.78 22.69
CA ALA A 89 7.93 -12.37 22.61
C ALA A 89 9.39 -12.15 22.22
N ASN A 90 10.27 -13.09 22.57
CA ASN A 90 11.72 -13.01 22.38
C ASN A 90 12.21 -13.85 21.17
N LEU A 91 11.33 -14.28 20.28
CA LEU A 91 11.73 -14.96 19.06
C LEU A 91 12.57 -14.05 18.18
N THR A 92 13.56 -14.61 17.50
CA THR A 92 14.21 -13.95 16.36
C THR A 92 13.27 -13.98 15.16
N TYR A 93 13.60 -13.22 14.12
CA TYR A 93 12.85 -13.23 12.88
C TYR A 93 12.76 -14.63 12.24
N ASP A 94 13.90 -15.34 12.15
CA ASP A 94 13.94 -16.67 11.57
C ASP A 94 13.13 -17.68 12.37
N GLN A 95 13.18 -17.60 13.69
CA GLN A 95 12.35 -18.44 14.57
C GLN A 95 10.86 -18.15 14.38
N TYR A 96 10.49 -16.87 14.19
CA TYR A 96 9.10 -16.51 13.93
C TYR A 96 8.61 -17.03 12.57
N ARG A 97 9.42 -16.92 11.51
CA ARG A 97 9.12 -17.49 10.19
C ARG A 97 8.97 -19.00 10.19
N ASP A 98 9.61 -19.69 11.12
CA ASP A 98 9.55 -21.15 11.27
C ASP A 98 8.22 -21.63 11.88
N ILE A 99 7.41 -20.69 12.44
CA ILE A 99 6.04 -20.97 12.89
C ILE A 99 5.11 -20.82 11.69
N ARG A 100 4.58 -21.94 11.20
CA ARG A 100 3.75 -21.95 9.99
C ARG A 100 2.37 -22.52 10.29
N PHE A 101 1.33 -21.90 9.73
CA PHE A 101 -0.01 -22.44 9.77
C PHE A 101 -0.07 -23.74 8.95
N ARG A 102 -0.84 -24.72 9.40
CA ARG A 102 -1.04 -26.00 8.70
C ARG A 102 -2.08 -25.80 7.58
N PRO A 103 -1.71 -25.84 6.28
CA PRO A 103 -2.68 -25.61 5.20
C PRO A 103 -3.87 -26.58 5.23
N ALA A 104 -3.69 -27.79 5.74
CA ALA A 104 -4.78 -28.75 5.91
C ALA A 104 -5.87 -28.31 6.91
N SER A 105 -5.55 -27.35 7.79
CA SER A 105 -6.47 -26.77 8.78
C SER A 105 -7.07 -25.44 8.34
N ALA A 106 -6.89 -25.03 7.06
CA ALA A 106 -7.43 -23.78 6.56
C ALA A 106 -8.96 -23.76 6.64
N LEU A 107 -9.51 -22.63 7.10
CA LEU A 107 -10.95 -22.43 7.14
C LEU A 107 -11.51 -22.53 5.73
N TRP A 108 -12.65 -23.19 5.56
CA TRP A 108 -13.39 -23.46 4.29
C TRP A 108 -12.63 -24.33 3.27
N ARG A 109 -11.56 -25.00 3.69
CA ARG A 109 -10.80 -25.88 2.81
C ARG A 109 -11.69 -26.97 2.21
N GLY A 110 -11.70 -27.06 0.87
CA GLY A 110 -12.54 -28.01 0.13
C GLY A 110 -14.05 -27.70 0.16
N GLN A 111 -14.45 -26.59 0.76
CA GLN A 111 -15.87 -26.18 0.86
C GLN A 111 -16.20 -24.96 -0.01
N ALA A 112 -15.22 -24.09 -0.27
CA ALA A 112 -15.39 -22.89 -1.06
C ALA A 112 -14.16 -22.59 -1.91
N LEU A 113 -14.26 -21.60 -2.80
CA LEU A 113 -13.11 -21.10 -3.55
C LEU A 113 -12.12 -20.39 -2.64
N PHE A 114 -12.58 -19.70 -1.61
CA PHE A 114 -11.75 -19.05 -0.61
C PHE A 114 -11.29 -20.03 0.47
N GLU A 115 -10.05 -19.84 0.96
CA GLU A 115 -9.53 -20.49 2.15
C GLU A 115 -8.85 -19.45 3.04
N VAL A 116 -8.95 -19.61 4.38
CA VAL A 116 -8.30 -18.69 5.31
C VAL A 116 -7.30 -19.42 6.19
N GLN A 117 -6.12 -18.85 6.31
CA GLN A 117 -5.05 -19.28 7.19
C GLN A 117 -4.71 -18.14 8.16
N PHE A 118 -4.32 -18.50 9.40
CA PHE A 118 -4.10 -17.53 10.46
C PHE A 118 -2.61 -17.34 10.76
N PHE A 119 -2.25 -16.15 11.22
CA PHE A 119 -0.90 -15.85 11.68
C PHE A 119 -0.79 -16.03 13.19
N HIS A 120 0.33 -16.64 13.58
CA HIS A 120 0.68 -16.79 14.99
C HIS A 120 1.21 -15.48 15.54
N ARG A 121 0.94 -15.19 16.84
CA ARG A 121 1.56 -14.06 17.53
C ARG A 121 2.99 -14.41 17.94
N GLY A 122 3.90 -13.45 17.79
CA GLY A 122 5.30 -13.62 18.18
C GLY A 122 6.19 -12.51 17.65
N TYR A 123 7.45 -12.46 18.08
CA TYR A 123 8.44 -11.49 17.64
C TYR A 123 7.90 -10.04 17.79
N ARG A 124 7.74 -9.32 16.68
CA ARG A 124 7.18 -7.96 16.64
C ARG A 124 5.66 -7.95 16.44
N VAL A 125 5.08 -9.06 15.98
CA VAL A 125 3.64 -9.19 15.71
C VAL A 125 2.95 -9.66 16.99
N ARG A 126 2.73 -8.74 17.92
CA ARG A 126 2.31 -9.06 19.31
C ARG A 126 0.83 -8.85 19.55
N GLN A 127 0.17 -8.04 18.73
CA GLN A 127 -1.23 -7.72 18.94
C GLN A 127 -2.12 -8.93 18.65
N ARG A 128 -3.10 -9.17 19.53
CA ARG A 128 -4.14 -10.15 19.32
C ARG A 128 -5.28 -9.55 18.52
N VAL A 129 -5.76 -10.33 17.55
CA VAL A 129 -7.03 -10.08 16.87
C VAL A 129 -8.00 -11.22 17.15
N ASN A 130 -9.29 -10.92 17.28
CA ASN A 130 -10.33 -11.91 17.33
C ASN A 130 -10.89 -12.09 15.92
N VAL A 131 -11.10 -13.33 15.50
CA VAL A 131 -11.67 -13.64 14.19
C VAL A 131 -12.91 -14.49 14.39
N PHE A 132 -14.01 -14.07 13.80
CA PHE A 132 -15.31 -14.74 13.87
C PHE A 132 -15.68 -15.23 12.48
N GLU A 133 -16.34 -16.36 12.42
CA GLU A 133 -17.05 -16.80 11.22
C GLU A 133 -18.51 -16.38 11.31
N VAL A 134 -19.04 -15.79 10.25
CA VAL A 134 -20.46 -15.43 10.14
C VAL A 134 -21.17 -16.45 9.29
N THR A 135 -22.24 -17.04 9.85
CA THR A 135 -23.16 -17.97 9.19
C THR A 135 -24.58 -17.44 9.31
N PRO A 136 -25.59 -18.07 8.66
CA PRO A 136 -27.00 -17.68 8.84
C PRO A 136 -27.47 -17.73 10.32
N GLU A 137 -26.82 -18.55 11.14
CA GLU A 137 -27.13 -18.73 12.56
C GLU A 137 -26.50 -17.64 13.44
N GLY A 138 -25.56 -16.85 12.91
CA GLY A 138 -24.88 -15.77 13.64
C GLY A 138 -23.37 -15.78 13.50
N ALA A 139 -22.68 -15.09 14.40
CA ALA A 139 -21.23 -14.98 14.42
C ALA A 139 -20.61 -15.87 15.52
N GLY A 140 -19.74 -16.80 15.13
CA GLY A 140 -19.00 -17.69 16.03
C GLY A 140 -17.52 -17.37 16.08
N LEU A 141 -16.92 -17.28 17.29
CA LEU A 141 -15.47 -17.08 17.46
C LEU A 141 -14.70 -18.28 16.92
N ILE A 142 -13.69 -18.00 16.09
CA ILE A 142 -12.72 -19.01 15.65
C ILE A 142 -11.64 -19.14 16.73
N GLU A 143 -11.64 -20.27 17.43
CA GLU A 143 -10.73 -20.49 18.54
C GLU A 143 -9.31 -20.77 18.07
N TYR A 144 -8.34 -20.08 18.69
CA TYR A 144 -6.94 -20.40 18.51
C TYR A 144 -6.59 -21.75 19.14
N SER A 145 -5.80 -22.54 18.40
CA SER A 145 -5.14 -23.72 18.93
C SER A 145 -3.70 -23.80 18.42
N PRO A 146 -2.71 -24.12 19.28
CA PRO A 146 -1.34 -24.34 18.82
C PRO A 146 -1.22 -25.50 17.83
N ARG A 147 -2.20 -26.43 17.79
CA ARG A 147 -2.26 -27.54 16.84
C ARG A 147 -2.49 -27.09 15.39
N LEU A 148 -2.98 -25.87 15.19
CA LEU A 148 -3.15 -25.25 13.87
C LEU A 148 -1.80 -24.89 13.22
N PHE A 149 -0.70 -24.92 13.98
CA PHE A 149 0.60 -24.49 13.55
C PHE A 149 1.64 -25.62 13.62
N THR A 150 2.67 -25.51 12.82
CA THR A 150 3.93 -26.21 12.99
C THR A 150 4.94 -25.24 13.58
N PHE A 151 5.70 -25.72 14.55
CA PHE A 151 6.86 -25.03 15.09
C PHE A 151 8.06 -25.80 14.54
N GLY A 152 8.74 -25.25 13.54
CA GLY A 152 9.81 -25.96 12.86
C GLY A 152 10.99 -26.29 13.77
N HIS A 153 12.15 -26.53 13.20
CA HIS A 153 13.33 -26.97 13.98
C HIS A 153 14.05 -25.81 14.70
N LEU A 154 13.84 -24.56 14.27
CA LEU A 154 14.43 -23.35 14.90
C LEU A 154 13.66 -22.92 16.16
N THR A 155 12.40 -23.31 16.26
CA THR A 155 11.50 -22.90 17.33
C THR A 155 11.12 -24.12 18.19
N LYS A 156 11.55 -24.11 19.45
CA LYS A 156 11.10 -25.13 20.41
C LYS A 156 9.59 -25.02 20.58
N THR A 157 8.86 -26.12 20.41
CA THR A 157 7.40 -26.16 20.60
C THR A 157 7.06 -25.75 22.04
N PRO A 158 6.50 -24.56 22.28
CA PRO A 158 6.15 -24.15 23.64
C PRO A 158 4.83 -24.77 24.07
N LYS A 159 4.65 -24.94 25.37
CA LYS A 159 3.32 -25.20 25.93
C LYS A 159 2.53 -23.89 25.88
N LEU A 160 1.60 -23.79 24.93
CA LEU A 160 0.81 -22.59 24.72
C LEU A 160 -0.63 -22.78 25.17
N SER A 161 -1.18 -21.77 25.83
CA SER A 161 -2.60 -21.65 26.11
C SER A 161 -3.38 -21.23 24.87
N THR A 162 -4.67 -21.54 24.83
CA THR A 162 -5.63 -21.04 23.84
C THR A 162 -5.78 -19.51 23.88
N GLU A 163 -5.42 -18.88 24.99
CA GLU A 163 -5.43 -17.43 25.18
C GLU A 163 -4.40 -16.67 24.32
N VAL A 164 -3.45 -17.35 23.69
CA VAL A 164 -2.47 -16.71 22.82
C VAL A 164 -3.18 -15.97 21.67
N GLY A 165 -4.16 -16.60 21.03
CA GLY A 165 -4.92 -16.00 19.95
C GLY A 165 -4.11 -15.79 18.65
N PHE A 166 -4.75 -15.21 17.65
CA PHE A 166 -4.15 -14.94 16.34
C PHE A 166 -3.59 -13.51 16.28
N ALA A 167 -2.65 -13.28 15.36
CA ALA A 167 -2.11 -11.96 15.03
C ALA A 167 -2.80 -11.31 13.83
N GLY A 168 -3.47 -12.11 13.03
CA GLY A 168 -4.09 -11.74 11.76
C GLY A 168 -4.38 -12.99 10.94
N PHE A 169 -4.70 -12.79 9.67
CA PHE A 169 -5.01 -13.88 8.75
C PHE A 169 -4.67 -13.52 7.32
N ARG A 170 -4.61 -14.54 6.49
CA ARG A 170 -4.49 -14.43 5.04
C ARG A 170 -5.57 -15.23 4.34
N VAL A 171 -6.04 -14.69 3.23
CA VAL A 171 -7.05 -15.30 2.37
C VAL A 171 -6.37 -15.85 1.13
N HIS A 172 -6.69 -17.07 0.78
CA HIS A 172 -6.24 -17.74 -0.42
C HIS A 172 -7.39 -17.93 -1.41
N TYR A 173 -7.09 -17.83 -2.71
CA TYR A 173 -8.05 -17.99 -3.80
C TYR A 173 -7.33 -18.55 -5.04
N PRO A 174 -7.98 -19.33 -5.93
CA PRO A 174 -7.38 -19.82 -7.18
C PRO A 174 -7.19 -18.66 -8.18
N LEU A 175 -6.19 -17.80 -7.92
CA LEU A 175 -5.95 -16.57 -8.66
C LEU A 175 -5.20 -16.84 -9.96
N GLN A 176 -4.16 -17.70 -9.93
CA GLN A 176 -3.34 -18.03 -11.08
C GLN A 176 -3.90 -19.22 -11.86
N THR A 177 -4.16 -20.30 -11.14
CA THR A 177 -4.63 -21.56 -11.72
C THR A 177 -5.76 -22.15 -10.87
N PRO A 178 -6.73 -22.86 -11.48
CA PRO A 178 -7.83 -23.49 -10.71
C PRO A 178 -7.37 -24.55 -9.70
N GLY A 179 -6.19 -25.15 -9.89
CA GLY A 179 -5.68 -26.24 -9.04
C GLY A 179 -4.91 -25.79 -7.81
N TYR A 180 -4.57 -24.51 -7.70
CA TYR A 180 -3.81 -23.96 -6.58
C TYR A 180 -4.42 -22.65 -6.09
N LYS A 181 -4.47 -22.49 -4.76
CA LYS A 181 -5.00 -21.27 -4.14
C LYS A 181 -3.85 -20.39 -3.70
N ASP A 182 -3.62 -19.35 -4.49
CA ASP A 182 -2.61 -18.32 -4.24
C ASP A 182 -3.03 -17.44 -3.07
N GLU A 183 -2.08 -16.82 -2.39
CA GLU A 183 -2.36 -15.78 -1.42
C GLU A 183 -2.94 -14.55 -2.13
N LEU A 184 -4.08 -14.06 -1.65
CA LEU A 184 -4.86 -12.98 -2.27
C LEU A 184 -4.86 -11.72 -1.42
N LEU A 185 -5.06 -11.88 -0.11
CA LEU A 185 -5.27 -10.78 0.82
C LEU A 185 -4.69 -11.15 2.18
N VAL A 186 -4.05 -10.18 2.83
CA VAL A 186 -3.48 -10.32 4.18
C VAL A 186 -3.94 -9.17 5.06
N PHE A 187 -4.37 -9.48 6.28
CA PHE A 187 -4.49 -8.53 7.38
C PHE A 187 -3.49 -8.92 8.47
N LEU A 188 -2.50 -8.06 8.71
CA LEU A 188 -1.49 -8.30 9.74
C LEU A 188 -0.85 -6.99 10.20
N GLY A 189 -0.93 -6.73 11.50
CA GLY A 189 -0.34 -5.57 12.16
C GLY A 189 -1.15 -4.29 12.03
N ALA A 190 -1.45 -3.65 13.14
CA ALA A 190 -2.26 -2.43 13.23
C ALA A 190 -3.52 -2.52 12.35
N SER A 191 -3.68 -1.63 11.36
CA SER A 191 -4.76 -1.69 10.38
C SER A 191 -4.25 -1.94 8.95
N TYR A 192 -3.06 -2.52 8.80
CA TYR A 192 -2.48 -2.82 7.49
C TYR A 192 -3.16 -4.00 6.82
N PHE A 193 -3.36 -3.89 5.52
CA PHE A 193 -3.74 -5.00 4.66
C PHE A 193 -3.07 -4.90 3.29
N ARG A 194 -2.86 -6.04 2.66
CA ARG A 194 -2.24 -6.17 1.34
C ARG A 194 -3.13 -7.01 0.43
N VAL A 195 -3.19 -6.63 -0.83
CA VAL A 195 -4.05 -7.27 -1.84
C VAL A 195 -3.23 -7.56 -3.08
N LEU A 196 -3.44 -8.70 -3.70
CA LEU A 196 -2.79 -9.09 -4.95
C LEU A 196 -3.82 -9.31 -6.06
N GLY A 197 -3.50 -8.83 -7.25
CA GLY A 197 -4.08 -9.30 -8.49
C GLY A 197 -3.30 -10.50 -9.06
N ARG A 198 -3.71 -10.97 -10.23
CA ARG A 198 -3.02 -12.08 -10.90
C ARG A 198 -1.57 -11.70 -11.25
N ASN A 199 -0.65 -12.66 -11.10
CA ASN A 199 0.79 -12.52 -11.40
C ASN A 199 1.51 -11.41 -10.61
N GLN A 200 1.01 -11.07 -9.41
CA GLN A 200 1.61 -10.06 -8.57
C GLN A 200 2.27 -10.64 -7.32
N HIS A 201 3.28 -9.92 -6.82
CA HIS A 201 3.97 -10.17 -5.57
C HIS A 201 3.77 -8.99 -4.62
N TYR A 202 3.76 -9.23 -3.30
CA TYR A 202 3.55 -8.15 -2.33
C TYR A 202 4.62 -7.07 -2.41
N GLY A 203 4.17 -5.83 -2.44
CA GLY A 203 4.95 -4.60 -2.35
C GLY A 203 4.21 -3.61 -1.48
N ALA A 204 3.50 -2.68 -2.11
CA ALA A 204 2.67 -1.69 -1.41
C ALA A 204 1.65 -2.32 -0.46
N SER A 205 1.20 -1.55 0.51
CA SER A 205 0.12 -1.91 1.43
C SER A 205 -0.92 -0.80 1.54
N ALA A 206 -2.12 -1.16 1.97
CA ALA A 206 -3.16 -0.23 2.39
C ALA A 206 -3.34 -0.29 3.91
N ARG A 207 -3.93 0.75 4.47
CA ARG A 207 -4.25 0.85 5.91
C ARG A 207 -5.72 1.19 6.09
N GLY A 208 -6.30 0.78 7.21
CA GLY A 208 -7.66 1.21 7.55
C GLY A 208 -7.75 2.72 7.68
N LEU A 209 -6.85 3.32 8.45
CA LEU A 209 -6.85 4.75 8.73
C LEU A 209 -5.44 5.25 9.08
N ALA A 210 -5.16 6.53 8.78
CA ALA A 210 -3.98 7.25 9.24
C ALA A 210 -4.38 8.44 10.11
N ILE A 211 -3.68 8.66 11.22
CA ILE A 211 -3.94 9.79 12.12
C ILE A 211 -2.63 10.48 12.44
N ASP A 212 -2.58 11.79 12.20
CA ASP A 212 -1.45 12.66 12.50
C ASP A 212 -0.13 12.15 11.91
N THR A 213 -0.18 11.52 10.72
CA THR A 213 1.00 11.04 10.00
C THR A 213 1.90 12.22 9.65
N ALA A 214 3.19 12.09 9.94
CA ALA A 214 4.22 13.12 9.77
C ALA A 214 4.02 14.39 10.62
N GLU A 215 3.11 14.39 11.60
CA GLU A 215 2.96 15.49 12.53
C GLU A 215 3.99 15.42 13.67
N GLN A 216 4.34 16.59 14.22
CA GLN A 216 5.30 16.68 15.32
C GLN A 216 4.78 16.03 16.62
N SER A 217 3.47 15.94 16.79
CA SER A 217 2.80 15.23 17.89
C SER A 217 3.07 13.72 17.88
N GLY A 218 3.49 13.19 16.75
CA GLY A 218 3.64 11.77 16.48
C GLY A 218 2.38 11.15 15.91
N GLU A 219 2.57 10.12 15.08
CA GLU A 219 1.50 9.38 14.42
C GLU A 219 0.78 8.44 15.40
N GLU A 220 -0.54 8.38 15.32
CA GLU A 220 -1.36 7.38 15.98
C GLU A 220 -1.69 6.27 14.97
N PHE A 221 -1.53 5.01 15.39
CA PHE A 221 -1.80 3.83 14.59
C PHE A 221 -3.09 3.13 15.04
N PRO A 222 -4.24 3.42 14.42
CA PRO A 222 -5.46 2.66 14.64
C PRO A 222 -5.27 1.20 14.27
N THR A 223 -5.95 0.31 14.99
CA THR A 223 -5.75 -1.12 14.88
C THR A 223 -7.07 -1.85 14.66
N PHE A 224 -7.10 -2.79 13.73
CA PHE A 224 -8.18 -3.75 13.66
C PHE A 224 -8.05 -4.74 14.83
N THR A 225 -9.09 -4.81 15.66
CA THR A 225 -9.12 -5.67 16.85
C THR A 225 -9.95 -6.93 16.64
N ASP A 226 -11.00 -6.83 15.84
CA ASP A 226 -11.95 -7.90 15.61
C ASP A 226 -12.31 -7.97 14.11
N PHE A 227 -12.44 -9.19 13.59
CA PHE A 227 -12.84 -9.46 12.21
C PHE A 227 -13.97 -10.47 12.17
N TRP A 228 -14.91 -10.29 11.23
CA TRP A 228 -16.00 -11.22 10.96
C TRP A 228 -15.93 -11.61 9.49
N LEU A 229 -15.66 -12.89 9.23
CA LEU A 229 -15.53 -13.49 7.91
C LEU A 229 -16.87 -14.12 7.54
N VAL A 230 -17.55 -13.56 6.55
CA VAL A 230 -18.82 -14.13 6.08
C VAL A 230 -18.51 -15.41 5.30
N ARG A 231 -19.08 -16.55 5.73
CA ARG A 231 -18.86 -17.84 5.07
C ARG A 231 -19.36 -17.78 3.63
N PRO A 232 -18.48 -17.94 2.62
CA PRO A 232 -18.89 -17.93 1.24
C PRO A 232 -19.61 -19.23 0.85
N GLN A 233 -20.49 -19.15 -0.12
CA GLN A 233 -21.01 -20.33 -0.79
C GLN A 233 -19.91 -21.00 -1.64
N PRO A 234 -20.04 -22.28 -2.01
CA PRO A 234 -18.95 -23.04 -2.69
C PRO A 234 -18.40 -22.38 -3.96
N ASN A 235 -19.22 -21.65 -4.69
CA ASN A 235 -18.85 -21.03 -5.97
C ASN A 235 -18.80 -19.50 -5.91
N ASP A 236 -18.88 -18.90 -4.73
CA ASP A 236 -18.81 -17.46 -4.60
C ASP A 236 -17.45 -16.94 -5.06
N ARG A 237 -17.51 -15.86 -5.83
CA ARG A 237 -16.33 -15.16 -6.36
C ARG A 237 -16.06 -13.84 -5.67
N SER A 238 -16.79 -13.54 -4.61
CA SER A 238 -16.55 -12.42 -3.71
C SER A 238 -16.52 -12.91 -2.26
N LEU A 239 -15.81 -12.19 -1.42
CA LEU A 239 -15.71 -12.47 0.02
C LEU A 239 -15.99 -11.19 0.79
N THR A 240 -16.97 -11.24 1.68
CA THR A 240 -17.29 -10.14 2.60
C THR A 240 -16.57 -10.34 3.93
N ILE A 241 -15.88 -9.29 4.39
CA ILE A 241 -15.19 -9.24 5.67
C ILE A 241 -15.63 -7.97 6.38
N TYR A 242 -16.06 -8.09 7.64
CA TYR A 242 -16.24 -6.93 8.50
C TYR A 242 -15.08 -6.82 9.47
N ALA A 243 -14.75 -5.59 9.89
CA ALA A 243 -13.71 -5.36 10.88
C ALA A 243 -14.05 -4.21 11.80
N LEU A 244 -13.60 -4.31 13.05
CA LEU A 244 -13.69 -3.27 14.06
C LEU A 244 -12.32 -2.66 14.28
N LEU A 245 -12.21 -1.37 14.03
CA LEU A 245 -11.00 -0.58 14.24
C LEU A 245 -11.10 0.16 15.58
N ASP A 246 -10.01 0.22 16.31
CA ASP A 246 -9.94 0.91 17.60
C ASP A 246 -8.61 1.67 17.78
N SER A 247 -8.69 2.85 18.37
CA SER A 247 -7.55 3.67 18.75
C SER A 247 -7.91 4.71 19.83
N LYS A 248 -6.93 5.47 20.28
CA LYS A 248 -7.17 6.53 21.29
C LYS A 248 -8.16 7.59 20.80
N SER A 249 -8.10 7.92 19.52
CA SER A 249 -8.84 9.05 18.93
C SER A 249 -10.14 8.65 18.28
N VAL A 250 -10.27 7.40 17.78
CA VAL A 250 -11.41 6.98 16.98
C VAL A 250 -11.63 5.48 17.06
N THR A 251 -12.89 5.07 16.90
CA THR A 251 -13.27 3.70 16.53
C THR A 251 -13.86 3.70 15.12
N GLY A 252 -13.84 2.55 14.46
CA GLY A 252 -14.42 2.44 13.13
C GLY A 252 -15.02 1.07 12.86
N ALA A 253 -16.15 1.04 12.21
CA ALA A 253 -16.71 -0.15 11.57
C ALA A 253 -16.28 -0.16 10.12
N TYR A 254 -15.79 -1.30 9.64
CA TYR A 254 -15.34 -1.50 8.26
C TYR A 254 -16.05 -2.69 7.63
N GLN A 255 -16.39 -2.53 6.37
CA GLN A 255 -16.80 -3.62 5.48
C GLN A 255 -15.87 -3.66 4.28
N PHE A 256 -15.35 -4.83 3.97
CA PHE A 256 -14.55 -5.11 2.79
C PHE A 256 -15.30 -6.12 1.94
N GLU A 257 -15.52 -5.81 0.67
CA GLU A 257 -15.98 -6.77 -0.31
C GLU A 257 -14.88 -7.03 -1.33
N VAL A 258 -14.30 -8.22 -1.26
CA VAL A 258 -13.12 -8.61 -2.03
C VAL A 258 -13.54 -9.38 -3.27
N ARG A 259 -13.17 -8.87 -4.44
CA ARG A 259 -13.44 -9.46 -5.76
C ARG A 259 -12.11 -9.79 -6.45
N PRO A 260 -11.64 -11.05 -6.38
CA PRO A 260 -10.39 -11.49 -6.99
C PRO A 260 -10.43 -11.40 -8.53
N GLY A 261 -9.28 -11.07 -9.14
CA GLY A 261 -9.18 -11.01 -10.59
C GLY A 261 -7.75 -10.71 -11.07
N GLU A 262 -7.62 -10.44 -12.36
CA GLU A 262 -6.41 -9.84 -12.92
C GLU A 262 -6.16 -8.50 -12.23
N VAL A 263 -7.20 -7.70 -12.13
CA VAL A 263 -7.33 -6.58 -11.19
C VAL A 263 -8.17 -7.07 -10.02
N THR A 264 -7.55 -7.26 -8.87
CA THR A 264 -8.32 -7.53 -7.65
C THR A 264 -8.88 -6.22 -7.11
N GLN A 265 -10.17 -6.22 -6.84
CA GLN A 265 -10.88 -5.06 -6.31
C GLN A 265 -11.37 -5.33 -4.89
N VAL A 266 -11.21 -4.35 -4.03
CA VAL A 266 -11.75 -4.36 -2.67
C VAL A 266 -12.60 -3.11 -2.49
N GLU A 267 -13.91 -3.28 -2.41
CA GLU A 267 -14.81 -2.21 -2.03
C GLU A 267 -14.79 -2.07 -0.52
N VAL A 268 -14.50 -0.87 -0.04
CA VAL A 268 -14.37 -0.58 1.38
C VAL A 268 -15.41 0.47 1.78
N HIS A 269 -16.19 0.15 2.79
CA HIS A 269 -17.05 1.10 3.50
C HIS A 269 -16.55 1.23 4.93
N CYS A 270 -16.47 2.45 5.45
CA CYS A 270 -16.11 2.67 6.85
C CYS A 270 -16.92 3.78 7.48
N ASP A 271 -17.39 3.50 8.70
CA ASP A 271 -18.04 4.46 9.59
C ASP A 271 -17.16 4.71 10.81
N LEU A 272 -16.74 5.96 10.97
CA LEU A 272 -15.79 6.38 11.99
C LEU A 272 -16.52 7.14 13.10
N TYR A 273 -16.17 6.82 14.34
CA TYR A 273 -16.75 7.43 15.54
C TYR A 273 -15.63 8.06 16.40
N PRO A 274 -15.34 9.36 16.17
CA PRO A 274 -14.27 10.06 16.89
C PRO A 274 -14.56 10.22 18.38
N ARG A 275 -13.60 9.80 19.23
CA ARG A 275 -13.62 10.04 20.68
C ARG A 275 -13.14 11.43 21.03
N ARG A 276 -12.27 12.01 20.21
CA ARG A 276 -11.69 13.34 20.38
C ARG A 276 -11.54 14.02 19.02
N ASN A 277 -11.22 15.31 19.04
CA ASN A 277 -10.84 16.02 17.83
C ASN A 277 -9.55 15.42 17.26
N ILE A 278 -9.48 15.27 15.94
CA ILE A 278 -8.31 14.78 15.22
C ILE A 278 -7.84 15.92 14.31
N ALA A 279 -6.56 16.27 14.41
CA ALA A 279 -5.99 17.37 13.66
C ALA A 279 -5.83 17.00 12.18
N LYS A 280 -5.33 15.80 11.91
CA LYS A 280 -5.16 15.29 10.55
C LYS A 280 -5.66 13.85 10.45
N LEU A 281 -6.75 13.65 9.72
CA LEU A 281 -7.30 12.35 9.38
C LEU A 281 -6.90 11.98 7.97
N GLY A 282 -6.22 10.86 7.79
CA GLY A 282 -5.90 10.28 6.49
C GLY A 282 -6.85 9.13 6.15
N VAL A 283 -7.64 9.30 5.10
CA VAL A 283 -8.62 8.32 4.59
C VAL A 283 -8.01 7.51 3.45
N ALA A 284 -8.30 6.21 3.41
CA ALA A 284 -7.79 5.27 2.43
C ALA A 284 -6.24 5.33 2.26
N PRO A 285 -5.47 5.20 3.35
CA PRO A 285 -4.03 5.34 3.28
C PRO A 285 -3.39 4.19 2.51
N LEU A 286 -2.44 4.55 1.66
CA LEU A 286 -1.54 3.65 0.94
C LEU A 286 -0.13 3.85 1.45
N THR A 287 0.63 2.77 1.57
CA THR A 287 2.06 2.82 1.90
C THR A 287 2.87 2.03 0.89
N SER A 288 4.06 2.52 0.59
CA SER A 288 4.97 1.93 -0.38
C SER A 288 6.43 2.21 0.01
N MET A 289 7.34 1.59 -0.69
CA MET A 289 8.77 1.80 -0.53
C MET A 289 9.36 2.42 -1.80
N TYR A 290 10.23 3.41 -1.62
CA TYR A 290 11.04 4.00 -2.68
C TYR A 290 12.42 4.34 -2.13
N LEU A 291 13.45 3.66 -2.63
CA LEU A 291 14.83 3.91 -2.24
C LEU A 291 15.54 4.79 -3.28
N TYR A 292 15.51 4.39 -4.54
CA TYR A 292 15.96 5.17 -5.70
C TYR A 292 15.34 4.63 -7.00
N GLY A 293 15.27 5.49 -8.01
CA GLY A 293 14.71 5.19 -9.33
C GLY A 293 15.55 5.74 -10.49
N GLU A 294 14.97 5.78 -11.69
CA GLU A 294 15.66 6.15 -12.93
C GLU A 294 16.16 7.61 -13.00
N ASP A 295 15.58 8.51 -12.21
CA ASP A 295 15.96 9.93 -12.18
C ASP A 295 17.37 10.17 -11.62
N GLY A 296 17.96 9.14 -11.00
CA GLY A 296 19.32 9.17 -10.43
C GLY A 296 19.45 10.08 -9.21
N THR A 297 18.36 10.72 -8.76
CA THR A 297 18.38 11.53 -7.55
C THR A 297 18.30 10.63 -6.32
N GLY A 298 19.12 10.94 -5.31
CA GLY A 298 19.12 10.17 -4.06
C GLY A 298 19.86 8.82 -4.12
N ARG A 299 20.44 8.43 -5.26
CA ARG A 299 21.26 7.21 -5.33
C ARG A 299 22.58 7.41 -4.61
N HIS A 300 22.57 7.08 -3.32
CA HIS A 300 23.77 7.11 -2.46
C HIS A 300 24.26 5.71 -2.08
N PHE A 301 23.63 4.69 -2.67
CA PHE A 301 23.83 3.28 -2.35
C PHE A 301 24.82 2.67 -3.32
N ASP A 302 25.76 1.89 -2.81
CA ASP A 302 26.63 1.01 -3.59
C ASP A 302 25.84 -0.27 -3.89
N ASP A 303 24.98 -0.21 -4.90
CA ASP A 303 24.05 -1.26 -5.30
C ASP A 303 24.11 -1.43 -6.82
N PHE A 304 24.12 -2.68 -7.29
CA PHE A 304 24.16 -2.99 -8.73
C PHE A 304 22.81 -2.78 -9.42
N ARG A 305 21.71 -2.89 -8.68
CA ARG A 305 20.36 -2.78 -9.21
C ARG A 305 20.11 -1.38 -9.79
N PRO A 306 19.49 -1.26 -10.98
CA PRO A 306 19.19 0.06 -11.55
C PRO A 306 18.22 0.88 -10.69
N GLN A 307 17.17 0.25 -10.18
CA GLN A 307 16.12 0.86 -9.37
C GLN A 307 15.72 -0.06 -8.22
N VAL A 308 15.25 0.53 -7.10
CA VAL A 308 14.73 -0.21 -5.93
C VAL A 308 13.51 0.54 -5.38
N HIS A 309 12.32 0.08 -5.73
CA HIS A 309 11.05 0.66 -5.26
C HIS A 309 9.85 -0.25 -5.53
N ASP A 310 8.80 -0.09 -4.73
CA ASP A 310 7.49 -0.75 -4.89
C ASP A 310 6.54 0.07 -5.77
N SER A 311 6.76 1.36 -5.86
CA SER A 311 5.98 2.30 -6.67
C SER A 311 6.89 3.39 -7.21
N ASP A 312 6.66 3.82 -8.46
CA ASP A 312 7.38 4.91 -9.12
C ASP A 312 6.86 6.28 -8.71
N GLY A 313 5.54 6.38 -8.52
CA GLY A 313 4.92 7.68 -8.37
C GLY A 313 3.54 7.65 -7.75
N LEU A 314 3.12 8.83 -7.32
CA LEU A 314 1.74 9.14 -6.99
C LEU A 314 1.02 9.58 -8.27
N MET A 315 -0.08 8.93 -8.58
CA MET A 315 -1.01 9.33 -9.65
C MET A 315 -2.30 9.85 -9.03
N ASN A 316 -2.78 11.00 -9.49
CA ASN A 316 -4.06 11.60 -9.07
C ASN A 316 -4.94 11.88 -10.28
N GLU A 317 -6.23 11.57 -10.19
CA GLU A 317 -7.28 12.11 -11.04
C GLU A 317 -8.11 13.08 -10.22
N THR A 318 -8.02 14.37 -10.54
CA THR A 318 -8.72 15.42 -9.79
C THR A 318 -10.22 15.39 -10.05
N GLY A 319 -11.01 16.05 -9.19
CA GLY A 319 -12.45 16.22 -9.38
C GLY A 319 -12.82 16.87 -10.73
N HIS A 320 -11.93 17.68 -11.29
CA HIS A 320 -12.09 18.30 -12.61
C HIS A 320 -11.58 17.45 -13.78
N GLY A 321 -11.07 16.23 -13.51
CA GLY A 321 -10.61 15.29 -14.53
C GLY A 321 -9.16 15.53 -15.01
N GLN A 322 -8.39 16.36 -14.33
CA GLN A 322 -6.97 16.50 -14.60
C GLN A 322 -6.22 15.31 -14.04
N TRP A 323 -5.36 14.70 -14.84
CA TRP A 323 -4.44 13.67 -14.40
C TRP A 323 -3.10 14.29 -14.02
N ILE A 324 -2.59 13.92 -12.84
CA ILE A 324 -1.32 14.40 -12.29
C ILE A 324 -0.45 13.20 -12.00
N TRP A 325 0.78 13.24 -12.50
CA TRP A 325 1.84 12.29 -12.18
C TRP A 325 2.94 12.94 -11.36
N ARG A 326 3.18 12.44 -10.17
CA ARG A 326 4.22 12.90 -9.25
C ARG A 326 5.18 11.74 -8.97
N PRO A 327 6.34 11.67 -9.68
CA PRO A 327 7.39 10.70 -9.36
C PRO A 327 7.79 10.77 -7.89
N LEU A 328 7.97 9.62 -7.25
CA LEU A 328 8.44 9.54 -5.87
C LEU A 328 9.93 9.92 -5.79
N ALA A 329 10.35 10.32 -4.61
CA ALA A 329 11.75 10.56 -4.30
C ALA A 329 12.06 10.12 -2.87
N ASN A 330 13.31 9.74 -2.62
CA ASN A 330 13.82 9.51 -1.27
C ASN A 330 14.57 10.78 -0.82
N PRO A 331 13.91 11.72 -0.15
CA PRO A 331 14.50 13.01 0.19
C PRO A 331 15.46 12.88 1.38
N ARG A 332 16.32 13.88 1.58
CA ARG A 332 17.20 13.96 2.75
C ARG A 332 16.46 14.30 4.04
N ASP A 333 15.37 15.06 3.91
CA ASP A 333 14.53 15.50 5.02
C ASP A 333 13.08 15.09 4.72
N LEU A 334 12.29 14.86 5.78
CA LEU A 334 10.86 14.56 5.66
C LEU A 334 10.18 15.60 4.77
N ARG A 335 9.46 15.11 3.76
CA ARG A 335 8.71 15.94 2.82
C ARG A 335 7.24 15.58 2.85
N VAL A 336 6.40 16.60 2.87
CA VAL A 336 4.94 16.46 2.81
C VAL A 336 4.42 17.38 1.71
N ASN A 337 3.74 16.81 0.72
CA ASN A 337 3.10 17.55 -0.36
C ASN A 337 1.59 17.31 -0.32
N ARG A 338 0.79 18.37 -0.49
CA ARG A 338 -0.67 18.26 -0.51
C ARG A 338 -1.22 18.76 -1.84
N PHE A 339 -1.95 17.91 -2.52
CA PHE A 339 -2.66 18.19 -3.76
C PHE A 339 -4.12 18.53 -3.41
N VAL A 340 -4.39 19.83 -3.25
CA VAL A 340 -5.71 20.32 -2.86
C VAL A 340 -6.71 20.07 -3.98
N ASP A 341 -7.88 19.54 -3.63
CA ASP A 341 -8.92 19.16 -4.59
C ASP A 341 -10.31 19.16 -3.94
N GLU A 342 -11.33 19.02 -4.76
CA GLU A 342 -12.71 18.83 -4.34
C GLU A 342 -13.29 17.62 -5.10
N ASN A 343 -13.79 16.63 -4.35
CA ASN A 343 -14.34 15.39 -4.90
C ASN A 343 -13.37 14.70 -5.87
N PRO A 344 -12.21 14.23 -5.40
CA PRO A 344 -11.22 13.57 -6.26
C PRO A 344 -11.85 12.35 -6.93
N ARG A 345 -11.49 12.10 -8.20
CA ARG A 345 -11.93 10.91 -8.90
C ARG A 345 -11.08 9.68 -8.57
N GLY A 346 -9.84 9.90 -8.12
CA GLY A 346 -8.99 8.85 -7.60
C GLY A 346 -7.56 9.27 -7.36
N PHE A 347 -6.85 8.44 -6.60
CA PHE A 347 -5.41 8.56 -6.37
C PHE A 347 -4.77 7.19 -6.11
N GLY A 348 -3.48 7.08 -6.35
CA GLY A 348 -2.80 5.83 -6.10
C GLY A 348 -1.28 5.91 -6.11
N LEU A 349 -0.66 4.95 -5.44
CA LEU A 349 0.77 4.66 -5.55
C LEU A 349 0.96 3.61 -6.64
N VAL A 350 1.65 3.99 -7.72
CA VAL A 350 1.64 3.26 -8.98
C VAL A 350 3.06 2.86 -9.38
N GLN A 351 3.22 1.61 -9.80
CA GLN A 351 4.44 1.08 -10.40
C GLN A 351 4.26 1.05 -11.92
N ARG A 352 5.03 1.83 -12.67
CA ARG A 352 4.99 1.91 -14.14
C ARG A 352 6.09 1.12 -14.81
N ASP A 353 7.27 1.06 -14.18
CA ASP A 353 8.39 0.27 -14.66
C ASP A 353 8.14 -1.21 -14.39
N ARG A 354 8.01 -1.99 -15.48
CA ARG A 354 7.55 -3.38 -15.42
C ARG A 354 8.53 -4.37 -16.06
N ASN A 355 9.69 -3.90 -16.54
CA ASN A 355 10.69 -4.78 -17.10
C ASN A 355 11.63 -5.28 -16.01
N PHE A 356 12.03 -6.53 -16.09
CA PHE A 356 13.05 -7.09 -15.20
C PHE A 356 14.36 -6.28 -15.23
N ALA A 357 14.74 -5.79 -16.41
CA ALA A 357 15.96 -4.99 -16.60
C ALA A 357 15.95 -3.64 -15.84
N ASP A 358 14.78 -3.16 -15.40
CA ASP A 358 14.68 -1.93 -14.60
C ASP A 358 15.16 -2.17 -13.17
N TYR A 359 15.16 -3.43 -12.70
CA TYR A 359 15.46 -3.78 -11.30
C TYR A 359 16.61 -4.78 -11.16
N GLU A 360 16.72 -5.76 -12.06
CA GLU A 360 17.68 -6.87 -12.04
C GLU A 360 17.66 -7.67 -10.72
N ASP A 361 16.51 -7.74 -10.05
CA ASP A 361 16.32 -8.41 -8.76
C ASP A 361 15.40 -9.62 -8.90
N VAL A 362 15.99 -10.82 -8.87
CA VAL A 362 15.28 -12.10 -9.00
C VAL A 362 14.48 -12.43 -7.73
N GLU A 363 14.92 -11.98 -6.57
CA GLU A 363 14.32 -12.33 -5.29
C GLU A 363 13.14 -11.42 -4.96
N SER A 364 13.33 -10.11 -5.07
CA SER A 364 12.30 -9.10 -4.70
C SER A 364 11.26 -8.89 -5.77
N GLN A 365 11.59 -9.16 -7.04
CA GLN A 365 10.70 -9.09 -8.21
C GLN A 365 9.85 -7.80 -8.25
N TYR A 366 10.51 -6.65 -8.11
CA TYR A 366 9.86 -5.33 -8.04
C TYR A 366 8.94 -5.05 -9.24
N GLN A 367 9.30 -5.52 -10.45
CA GLN A 367 8.48 -5.38 -11.66
C GLN A 367 7.09 -6.02 -11.53
N SER A 368 6.92 -6.99 -10.62
CA SER A 368 5.67 -7.74 -10.41
C SER A 368 4.84 -7.22 -9.23
N ARG A 369 5.28 -6.14 -8.56
CA ARG A 369 4.56 -5.58 -7.41
C ARG A 369 3.33 -4.79 -7.85
N PRO A 370 2.20 -4.85 -7.12
CA PRO A 370 0.97 -4.19 -7.54
C PRO A 370 1.07 -2.66 -7.45
N SER A 371 0.43 -2.00 -8.40
CA SER A 371 -0.06 -0.65 -8.21
C SER A 371 -1.34 -0.66 -7.41
N TYR A 372 -1.54 0.33 -6.53
CA TYR A 372 -2.78 0.53 -5.81
C TYR A 372 -3.46 1.80 -6.26
N TRP A 373 -4.75 1.72 -6.55
CA TRP A 373 -5.60 2.84 -6.91
C TRP A 373 -6.84 2.90 -6.02
N VAL A 374 -7.07 4.04 -5.41
CA VAL A 374 -8.26 4.36 -4.62
C VAL A 374 -9.18 5.20 -5.47
N GLN A 375 -10.40 4.71 -5.68
CA GLN A 375 -11.48 5.44 -6.30
C GLN A 375 -12.55 5.72 -5.26
N PRO A 376 -12.81 6.99 -4.89
CA PRO A 376 -13.89 7.36 -3.99
C PRO A 376 -15.25 6.87 -4.46
N LEU A 377 -16.08 6.43 -3.54
CA LEU A 377 -17.50 6.15 -3.74
C LEU A 377 -18.31 7.29 -3.11
N GLY A 378 -19.06 8.00 -3.93
CA GLY A 378 -19.73 9.23 -3.53
C GLY A 378 -18.80 10.45 -3.45
N ASN A 379 -19.28 11.50 -2.78
CA ASN A 379 -18.59 12.77 -2.69
C ASN A 379 -17.78 12.86 -1.40
N TRP A 380 -16.46 13.06 -1.52
CA TRP A 380 -15.57 13.23 -0.37
C TRP A 380 -15.39 14.72 0.04
N GLY A 381 -15.97 15.64 -0.74
CA GLY A 381 -15.94 17.08 -0.49
C GLY A 381 -14.58 17.71 -0.76
N LYS A 382 -14.33 18.85 -0.10
CA LYS A 382 -13.05 19.55 -0.18
C LYS A 382 -12.00 18.90 0.70
N GLY A 383 -10.75 18.88 0.21
CA GLY A 383 -9.63 18.29 0.93
C GLY A 383 -8.36 18.32 0.10
N GLY A 384 -7.58 17.26 0.21
CA GLY A 384 -6.40 17.08 -0.63
C GLY A 384 -5.78 15.71 -0.43
N VAL A 385 -5.19 15.19 -1.51
CA VAL A 385 -4.31 14.02 -1.43
C VAL A 385 -2.97 14.48 -0.86
N GLU A 386 -2.55 13.87 0.25
CA GLU A 386 -1.26 14.16 0.88
C GLU A 386 -0.29 13.03 0.57
N LEU A 387 0.90 13.39 0.08
CA LEU A 387 2.04 12.50 -0.12
C LEU A 387 3.10 12.81 0.93
N VAL A 388 3.46 11.81 1.70
CA VAL A 388 4.55 11.86 2.69
C VAL A 388 5.70 11.03 2.19
N GLU A 389 6.87 11.66 2.01
CA GLU A 389 8.12 11.03 1.60
C GLU A 389 9.10 11.11 2.79
N ILE A 390 9.45 9.96 3.35
CA ILE A 390 10.27 9.84 4.55
C ILE A 390 11.68 9.38 4.13
N PRO A 391 12.76 10.04 4.59
CA PRO A 391 14.11 9.58 4.32
C PRO A 391 14.33 8.14 4.76
N SER A 392 14.89 7.30 3.89
CA SER A 392 15.27 5.92 4.22
C SER A 392 16.61 5.55 3.61
N ASP A 393 17.37 4.77 4.32
CA ASP A 393 18.65 4.16 3.92
C ASP A 393 18.53 2.63 3.75
N GLU A 394 17.33 2.08 3.94
CA GLU A 394 17.06 0.64 3.84
C GLU A 394 15.77 0.37 3.06
N GLU A 395 15.80 -0.61 2.17
CA GLU A 395 14.64 -1.03 1.36
C GLU A 395 13.53 -1.72 2.16
N ILE A 396 13.83 -2.13 3.39
CA ILE A 396 12.86 -2.79 4.27
C ILE A 396 11.83 -1.81 4.87
N HIS A 397 12.00 -0.51 4.65
CA HIS A 397 11.12 0.51 5.21
C HIS A 397 10.11 1.01 4.17
N ASP A 398 8.82 0.83 4.43
CA ASP A 398 7.75 1.53 3.69
C ASP A 398 7.86 3.03 4.02
N ASN A 399 8.55 3.80 3.18
CA ASN A 399 8.88 5.20 3.43
C ASN A 399 8.02 6.20 2.64
N MET A 400 7.04 5.72 1.89
CA MET A 400 6.09 6.52 1.13
C MET A 400 4.68 6.30 1.64
N VAL A 401 3.95 7.38 1.93
CA VAL A 401 2.55 7.29 2.37
C VAL A 401 1.70 8.27 1.57
N ALA A 402 0.55 7.82 1.06
CA ALA A 402 -0.42 8.67 0.39
C ALA A 402 -1.82 8.44 0.95
N TYR A 403 -2.58 9.50 1.19
CA TYR A 403 -3.95 9.44 1.73
C TYR A 403 -4.73 10.70 1.42
N TRP A 404 -6.05 10.61 1.48
CA TRP A 404 -6.92 11.78 1.42
C TRP A 404 -7.07 12.43 2.78
N VAL A 405 -6.93 13.74 2.85
CA VAL A 405 -7.17 14.57 4.06
C VAL A 405 -8.39 15.45 3.80
N PRO A 406 -9.52 15.22 4.47
CA PRO A 406 -10.66 16.13 4.40
C PRO A 406 -10.29 17.53 4.90
N GLU A 407 -10.87 18.56 4.29
CA GLU A 407 -10.70 19.96 4.76
C GLU A 407 -11.44 20.20 6.08
N GLN A 408 -12.59 19.54 6.23
CA GLN A 408 -13.40 19.65 7.43
C GLN A 408 -12.71 19.01 8.65
N PRO A 409 -12.60 19.74 9.77
CA PRO A 409 -11.98 19.18 10.96
C PRO A 409 -12.81 18.03 11.54
N VAL A 410 -12.12 17.02 12.03
CA VAL A 410 -12.76 15.89 12.71
C VAL A 410 -13.05 16.25 14.17
N VAL A 411 -14.34 16.28 14.50
CA VAL A 411 -14.83 16.71 15.81
C VAL A 411 -15.30 15.51 16.61
N ALA A 412 -14.94 15.49 17.91
CA ALA A 412 -15.39 14.46 18.84
C ALA A 412 -16.91 14.28 18.83
N GLY A 413 -17.36 13.05 18.79
CA GLY A 413 -18.80 12.69 18.81
C GLY A 413 -19.54 12.93 17.49
N LYS A 414 -18.89 13.44 16.43
CA LYS A 414 -19.49 13.57 15.09
C LYS A 414 -19.02 12.42 14.20
N PRO A 415 -19.89 11.46 13.85
CA PRO A 415 -19.54 10.36 12.97
C PRO A 415 -19.20 10.84 11.55
N LEU A 416 -18.35 10.08 10.88
CA LEU A 416 -17.91 10.28 9.50
C LEU A 416 -18.03 8.96 8.76
N SER A 417 -18.44 9.00 7.50
CA SER A 417 -18.54 7.80 6.65
C SER A 417 -17.79 8.04 5.34
N PHE A 418 -17.04 7.02 4.90
CA PHE A 418 -16.35 7.02 3.62
C PHE A 418 -16.53 5.67 2.94
N GLY A 419 -16.66 5.72 1.61
CA GLY A 419 -16.62 4.55 0.76
C GLY A 419 -15.57 4.72 -0.33
N TYR A 420 -14.89 3.65 -0.70
CA TYR A 420 -13.95 3.64 -1.81
C TYR A 420 -13.75 2.25 -2.40
N LEU A 421 -13.34 2.21 -3.65
CA LEU A 421 -12.87 1.01 -4.33
C LEU A 421 -11.35 1.05 -4.39
N LEU A 422 -10.68 0.08 -3.73
CA LEU A 422 -9.25 -0.17 -3.86
C LEU A 422 -9.03 -1.20 -4.95
N SER A 423 -8.20 -0.88 -5.94
CA SER A 423 -7.81 -1.81 -7.00
C SER A 423 -6.32 -2.13 -6.92
N ALA A 424 -5.97 -3.42 -6.96
CA ALA A 424 -4.60 -3.91 -7.09
C ALA A 424 -4.40 -4.44 -8.51
N PHE A 425 -3.45 -3.86 -9.26
CA PHE A 425 -3.26 -4.14 -10.68
C PHE A 425 -1.79 -4.04 -11.09
N ALA A 426 -1.43 -4.72 -12.18
CA ALA A 426 -0.16 -4.49 -12.88
C ALA A 426 -0.34 -3.38 -13.92
N GLU A 427 -1.29 -3.53 -14.84
CA GLU A 427 -1.67 -2.51 -15.82
C GLU A 427 -3.07 -2.00 -15.51
N ASN A 428 -3.22 -0.68 -15.41
CA ASN A 428 -4.52 -0.07 -15.16
C ASN A 428 -5.28 0.09 -16.48
N PRO A 429 -6.47 -0.51 -16.61
CA PRO A 429 -7.33 -0.27 -17.77
C PRO A 429 -7.85 1.18 -17.86
N ARG A 430 -7.66 1.98 -16.81
CA ARG A 430 -8.06 3.40 -16.72
C ARG A 430 -6.85 4.34 -16.65
N TRP A 431 -5.79 4.05 -17.41
CA TRP A 431 -4.71 5.01 -17.57
C TRP A 431 -5.24 6.35 -18.11
N PRO A 432 -4.52 7.47 -17.84
CA PRO A 432 -4.86 8.74 -18.46
C PRO A 432 -5.15 8.56 -19.95
N PRO A 433 -6.26 9.10 -20.47
CA PRO A 433 -6.63 8.93 -21.88
C PRO A 433 -5.62 9.58 -22.84
N GLY A 434 -4.87 10.58 -22.35
CA GLY A 434 -3.79 11.24 -23.07
C GLY A 434 -2.44 10.55 -22.94
N GLY A 435 -1.39 11.21 -23.40
CA GLY A 435 -0.02 10.77 -23.23
C GLY A 435 0.38 10.78 -21.74
N ARG A 436 1.23 9.83 -21.36
CA ARG A 436 1.74 9.67 -20.01
C ARG A 436 3.26 9.75 -19.96
N VAL A 437 3.80 10.12 -18.82
CA VAL A 437 5.24 10.10 -18.57
C VAL A 437 5.72 8.64 -18.60
N VAL A 438 6.71 8.37 -19.43
CA VAL A 438 7.35 7.05 -19.56
C VAL A 438 8.81 7.09 -19.10
N THR A 439 9.39 8.28 -18.96
CA THR A 439 10.75 8.49 -18.47
C THR A 439 10.86 9.87 -17.85
N ALA A 440 11.52 9.98 -16.71
CA ALA A 440 11.89 11.25 -16.11
C ALA A 440 13.30 11.14 -15.53
N ARG A 441 14.25 11.89 -16.10
CA ARG A 441 15.67 11.85 -15.68
C ARG A 441 16.21 13.23 -15.41
N SER A 442 17.23 13.28 -14.56
CA SER A 442 17.91 14.52 -14.26
C SER A 442 19.43 14.35 -14.28
N GLY A 443 20.15 15.43 -14.55
CA GLY A 443 21.61 15.36 -14.62
C GLY A 443 22.27 16.73 -14.53
N ASN A 444 23.60 16.72 -14.43
CA ASN A 444 24.40 17.94 -14.46
C ASN A 444 24.40 18.53 -15.88
N PRO A 445 23.96 19.80 -16.09
CA PRO A 445 23.95 20.43 -17.41
C PRO A 445 25.37 20.77 -17.92
N ALA A 446 26.39 20.74 -17.08
CA ALA A 446 27.76 21.09 -17.45
C ALA A 446 28.55 19.94 -18.09
N VAL A 447 27.94 18.76 -18.31
CA VAL A 447 28.56 17.65 -19.04
C VAL A 447 28.67 18.00 -20.52
N GLY A 448 29.85 17.82 -21.10
CA GLY A 448 30.18 18.21 -22.48
C GLY A 448 30.49 19.70 -22.61
N ASP A 449 30.08 20.30 -23.74
CA ASP A 449 30.43 21.68 -24.14
C ASP A 449 29.70 22.79 -23.37
N ASN A 450 28.95 22.45 -22.35
CA ASN A 450 28.11 23.38 -21.59
C ASN A 450 28.75 23.90 -20.30
N LYS A 451 30.06 23.67 -20.08
CA LYS A 451 30.78 24.17 -18.89
C LYS A 451 30.65 25.68 -18.75
N GLY A 452 30.10 26.13 -17.61
CA GLY A 452 29.96 27.56 -17.28
C GLY A 452 28.79 28.28 -17.97
N ARG A 453 28.00 27.60 -18.81
CA ARG A 453 26.85 28.23 -19.49
C ARG A 453 25.67 28.50 -18.54
N PHE A 454 25.50 27.69 -17.50
CA PHE A 454 24.41 27.79 -16.54
C PHE A 454 24.93 28.14 -15.15
N GLY A 455 24.09 28.76 -14.34
CA GLY A 455 24.42 29.16 -12.99
C GLY A 455 24.72 28.00 -12.02
N PRO A 456 25.28 28.31 -10.85
CA PRO A 456 25.55 27.28 -9.83
C PRO A 456 24.27 26.59 -9.40
N GLY A 457 24.34 25.28 -9.21
CA GLY A 457 23.20 24.45 -8.79
C GLY A 457 22.20 24.16 -9.91
N ALA A 458 22.49 24.58 -11.17
CA ALA A 458 21.61 24.24 -12.29
C ALA A 458 21.50 22.72 -12.51
N ARG A 459 20.30 22.26 -12.90
CA ARG A 459 20.01 20.86 -13.20
C ARG A 459 19.36 20.74 -14.56
N ARG A 460 19.81 19.80 -15.38
CA ARG A 460 19.13 19.40 -16.60
C ARG A 460 18.04 18.41 -16.24
N MET A 461 16.84 18.64 -16.73
CA MET A 461 15.69 17.75 -16.64
C MET A 461 15.34 17.21 -18.01
N LEU A 462 14.92 15.96 -18.07
CA LEU A 462 14.44 15.28 -19.25
C LEU A 462 13.19 14.52 -18.88
N ILE A 463 12.09 14.75 -19.63
CA ILE A 463 10.82 14.10 -19.44
C ILE A 463 10.37 13.57 -20.81
N GLU A 464 9.90 12.32 -20.87
CA GLU A 464 9.30 11.77 -22.07
C GLU A 464 7.85 11.40 -21.80
N PHE A 465 6.99 11.80 -22.75
CA PHE A 465 5.59 11.41 -22.80
C PHE A 465 5.32 10.49 -23.97
N ALA A 466 4.49 9.46 -23.78
CA ALA A 466 4.06 8.55 -24.84
C ALA A 466 2.60 8.10 -24.63
N GLY A 467 2.01 7.55 -25.68
CA GLY A 467 0.62 7.08 -25.69
C GLY A 467 -0.41 8.16 -26.01
N GLY A 468 -1.69 7.78 -26.00
CA GLY A 468 -2.78 8.68 -26.36
C GLY A 468 -2.63 9.23 -27.79
N GLU A 469 -3.00 10.48 -27.97
CA GLU A 469 -2.88 11.16 -29.28
C GLU A 469 -1.43 11.38 -29.74
N LEU A 470 -0.45 11.25 -28.84
CA LEU A 470 0.97 11.34 -29.20
C LEU A 470 1.43 10.14 -30.05
N GLU A 471 0.72 9.02 -29.93
CA GLU A 471 1.05 7.80 -30.66
C GLU A 471 0.78 7.99 -32.16
N GLY A 472 1.81 7.80 -32.98
CA GLY A 472 1.69 8.02 -34.42
C GLY A 472 1.71 9.47 -34.89
N MET A 473 1.77 10.46 -33.99
CA MET A 473 1.83 11.88 -34.34
C MET A 473 3.13 12.20 -35.10
N ASP A 474 3.02 12.98 -36.20
CA ASP A 474 4.18 13.44 -36.96
C ASP A 474 5.06 14.38 -36.09
N GLY A 475 6.37 14.16 -36.12
CA GLY A 475 7.34 14.98 -35.40
C GLY A 475 7.41 16.46 -35.80
N ASN A 476 6.82 16.81 -36.96
CA ASN A 476 6.70 18.20 -37.42
C ASN A 476 5.51 18.95 -36.83
N GLN A 477 4.63 18.28 -36.10
CA GLN A 477 3.52 18.95 -35.43
C GLN A 477 4.05 19.96 -34.39
N PRO A 478 3.42 21.14 -34.25
CA PRO A 478 3.87 22.19 -33.35
C PRO A 478 3.46 21.92 -31.89
N VAL A 479 3.84 20.74 -31.38
CA VAL A 479 3.63 20.36 -29.98
C VAL A 479 4.43 21.29 -29.08
N LYS A 480 3.79 21.82 -28.06
CA LYS A 480 4.39 22.73 -27.07
C LYS A 480 4.39 22.12 -25.70
N ALA A 481 5.41 22.44 -24.91
CA ALA A 481 5.44 22.16 -23.50
C ALA A 481 4.95 23.38 -22.70
N GLU A 482 3.89 23.17 -21.93
CA GLU A 482 3.48 24.11 -20.90
C GLU A 482 4.29 23.78 -19.64
N LEU A 483 5.38 24.54 -19.44
CA LEU A 483 6.36 24.29 -18.38
C LEU A 483 6.45 25.50 -17.44
N SER A 484 6.33 25.23 -16.15
CA SER A 484 6.54 26.24 -15.10
C SER A 484 7.50 25.75 -14.02
N ALA A 485 8.20 26.70 -13.39
CA ALA A 485 9.07 26.47 -12.25
C ALA A 485 8.81 27.56 -11.21
N ASP A 486 8.29 27.17 -10.06
CA ASP A 486 8.26 28.08 -8.92
C ASP A 486 9.63 28.08 -8.23
N ASN A 487 10.15 29.27 -7.86
CA ASN A 487 11.51 29.46 -7.33
C ASN A 487 12.66 29.00 -8.26
N GLY A 488 12.40 28.77 -9.54
CA GLY A 488 13.38 28.39 -10.54
C GLY A 488 13.35 29.26 -11.79
N GLN A 489 14.47 29.35 -12.51
CA GLN A 489 14.57 29.89 -13.86
C GLN A 489 14.72 28.74 -14.83
N ILE A 490 13.94 28.74 -15.91
CA ILE A 490 13.97 27.73 -16.96
C ILE A 490 14.80 28.28 -18.14
N ASP A 491 15.74 27.49 -18.60
CA ASP A 491 16.58 27.78 -19.76
C ASP A 491 16.64 26.56 -20.69
N ALA A 492 17.01 26.79 -21.96
CA ALA A 492 17.29 25.75 -22.96
C ALA A 492 16.16 24.70 -23.11
N LEU A 493 14.88 25.18 -23.10
CA LEU A 493 13.72 24.31 -23.34
C LEU A 493 13.72 23.82 -24.79
N THR A 494 13.58 22.51 -24.95
CA THR A 494 13.37 21.85 -26.25
C THR A 494 12.23 20.84 -26.14
N VAL A 495 11.45 20.73 -27.21
CA VAL A 495 10.38 19.72 -27.37
C VAL A 495 10.61 19.04 -28.70
N GLN A 496 10.76 17.72 -28.69
CA GLN A 496 11.03 16.97 -29.92
C GLN A 496 10.51 15.54 -29.82
N ARG A 497 10.09 14.98 -30.95
CA ARG A 497 9.76 13.56 -31.05
C ARG A 497 11.05 12.74 -31.06
N VAL A 498 11.07 11.62 -30.33
CA VAL A 498 12.15 10.63 -30.33
C VAL A 498 11.83 9.56 -31.38
N PRO A 499 12.53 9.50 -32.52
CA PRO A 499 12.18 8.58 -33.59
C PRO A 499 12.24 7.11 -33.21
N GLN A 500 13.12 6.76 -32.27
CA GLN A 500 13.38 5.37 -31.84
C GLN A 500 12.25 4.79 -30.99
N THR A 501 11.59 5.62 -30.17
CA THR A 501 10.54 5.21 -29.22
C THR A 501 9.15 5.71 -29.61
N GLY A 502 9.09 6.73 -30.51
CA GLY A 502 7.85 7.43 -30.82
C GLY A 502 7.38 8.39 -29.72
N SER A 503 8.09 8.46 -28.59
CA SER A 503 7.79 9.38 -27.49
C SER A 503 8.09 10.83 -27.83
N TRP A 504 7.53 11.76 -27.06
CA TRP A 504 7.84 13.19 -27.11
C TRP A 504 8.68 13.58 -25.91
N ARG A 505 9.91 14.04 -26.20
CA ARG A 505 10.91 14.44 -25.19
C ARG A 505 10.90 15.92 -24.96
N ILE A 506 10.80 16.30 -23.72
CA ILE A 506 11.02 17.64 -23.20
C ILE A 506 12.36 17.64 -22.47
N ALA A 507 13.26 18.55 -22.86
CA ALA A 507 14.49 18.76 -22.12
C ALA A 507 14.64 20.25 -21.80
N PHE A 508 15.05 20.56 -20.58
CA PHE A 508 15.26 21.92 -20.11
C PHE A 508 16.32 21.94 -19.00
N VAL A 509 16.82 23.15 -18.72
CA VAL A 509 17.68 23.38 -17.57
C VAL A 509 16.94 24.27 -16.59
N VAL A 510 16.93 23.89 -15.33
CA VAL A 510 16.38 24.69 -14.23
C VAL A 510 17.52 25.19 -13.33
N THR A 511 17.53 26.49 -13.05
CA THR A 511 18.48 27.14 -12.14
C THR A 511 17.70 27.70 -10.95
N PRO A 512 18.05 27.34 -9.71
CA PRO A 512 17.38 27.87 -8.52
C PRO A 512 17.57 29.39 -8.40
N ARG A 513 16.53 30.13 -7.98
CA ARG A 513 16.60 31.59 -7.79
C ARG A 513 17.17 32.01 -6.43
N ALA A 514 17.22 31.13 -5.45
CA ALA A 514 17.73 31.39 -4.10
C ALA A 514 18.71 30.31 -3.63
N LYS A 515 19.39 30.54 -2.49
CA LYS A 515 20.23 29.52 -1.87
C LYS A 515 19.36 28.46 -1.19
N LYS A 516 19.42 27.21 -1.66
CA LYS A 516 18.65 26.05 -1.17
C LYS A 516 17.12 26.21 -1.28
N PRO A 517 16.56 26.66 -2.38
CA PRO A 517 15.12 26.67 -2.54
C PRO A 517 14.63 25.28 -2.94
N VAL A 518 13.47 24.95 -2.49
CA VAL A 518 12.65 23.96 -3.16
C VAL A 518 12.15 24.56 -4.46
N VAL A 519 12.30 23.85 -5.57
CA VAL A 519 11.80 24.27 -6.87
C VAL A 519 10.65 23.33 -7.25
N ASP A 520 9.45 23.89 -7.36
CA ASP A 520 8.28 23.16 -7.79
C ASP A 520 8.14 23.27 -9.31
N LEU A 521 8.17 22.13 -9.99
CA LEU A 521 8.12 22.01 -11.44
C LEU A 521 6.77 21.43 -11.86
N ARG A 522 6.22 21.93 -12.98
CA ARG A 522 5.01 21.42 -13.61
C ARG A 522 5.19 21.43 -15.13
N CYS A 523 4.86 20.30 -15.79
CA CYS A 523 4.99 20.16 -17.24
C CYS A 523 3.89 19.28 -17.83
N TYR A 524 3.32 19.72 -18.97
CA TYR A 524 2.43 18.91 -19.80
C TYR A 524 2.55 19.37 -21.26
N LEU A 525 2.09 18.55 -22.19
CA LEU A 525 2.13 18.88 -23.63
C LEU A 525 0.78 19.35 -24.13
N THR A 526 0.84 20.30 -25.08
CA THR A 526 -0.33 20.83 -25.78
C THR A 526 -0.12 20.85 -27.30
N LEU A 527 -1.20 20.76 -28.06
CA LEU A 527 -1.24 21.00 -29.51
C LEU A 527 -2.42 21.93 -29.81
N TYR A 528 -2.14 23.06 -30.44
CA TYR A 528 -3.14 24.11 -30.74
C TYR A 528 -3.98 24.56 -29.53
N GLY A 529 -3.45 24.43 -28.32
CA GLY A 529 -4.11 24.77 -27.05
C GLY A 529 -4.84 23.62 -26.37
N GLU A 530 -5.01 22.49 -27.04
CA GLU A 530 -5.60 21.29 -26.43
C GLU A 530 -4.53 20.51 -25.64
N VAL A 531 -4.92 19.99 -24.49
CA VAL A 531 -4.03 19.21 -23.59
C VAL A 531 -3.90 17.79 -24.11
N LEU A 532 -2.68 17.37 -24.40
CA LEU A 532 -2.36 16.04 -24.94
C LEU A 532 -1.98 15.01 -23.87
N THR A 533 -1.53 15.45 -22.69
CA THR A 533 -0.89 14.56 -21.72
C THR A 533 -1.40 14.77 -20.30
N GLU A 534 -1.12 13.82 -19.44
CA GLU A 534 -1.15 14.09 -18.00
C GLU A 534 -0.17 15.20 -17.64
N THR A 535 -0.34 15.77 -16.45
CA THR A 535 0.56 16.78 -15.91
C THR A 535 1.61 16.13 -15.03
N TRP A 536 2.87 16.20 -15.45
CA TRP A 536 4.01 15.87 -14.60
C TRP A 536 4.27 16.99 -13.61
N VAL A 537 4.40 16.66 -12.33
CA VAL A 537 4.81 17.59 -11.27
C VAL A 537 5.98 17.00 -10.50
N TYR A 538 6.94 17.83 -10.13
CA TYR A 538 8.11 17.38 -9.40
C TYR A 538 8.62 18.46 -8.46
N GLN A 539 9.00 18.07 -7.26
CA GLN A 539 9.62 18.96 -6.30
C GLN A 539 11.12 18.64 -6.23
N TRP A 540 11.91 19.55 -6.78
CA TRP A 540 13.35 19.40 -6.80
C TRP A 540 14.02 20.23 -5.71
N THR A 541 14.94 19.60 -4.96
CA THR A 541 15.79 20.25 -3.96
C THR A 541 17.25 20.15 -4.44
N PRO A 542 17.91 21.29 -4.73
CA PRO A 542 19.31 21.33 -5.19
C PRO A 542 20.33 20.74 -4.24
#